data_e6709c5d5591d87ceb10f44901868e26
#
_entry.id   e6709c5d5591d87ceb10f44901868e26
#
_cell.length_a   1.000
_cell.length_b   1.000
_cell.length_c   1.000
_cell.angle_alpha   90.00
_cell.angle_beta   90.00
_cell.angle_gamma   90.00
#
_symmetry.space_group_name_H-M   'P 1'
#
loop_
_entity.id
_entity.type
_entity.pdbx_description
1 polymer ?
#
loop_
_entity_poly.entity_id
_entity_poly.type
_entity_poly.pdbx_seq_one_letter_code
_entity_poly.pdbx_strand_id
1 'polypeptide(L)'
;MTINYDDLTKQILDSDSQVRFAGVVNSKGVIVAGGQKENIERLLSDDDVKMSIHYALQKRDLYTNLAYRIGYERSSITEYEKVTMMSIPINSNELFLISTEPRAEYMKIIDSVYSLLNLAENKSD
;
A
#
# COMPACT_ATOMS: atom_id res chain seq x y z
N MET A 1 12.39 -15.86 -9.25
CA MET A 1 12.95 -14.65 -8.63
C MET A 1 11.90 -13.92 -7.82
N THR A 2 12.33 -13.29 -6.74
CA THR A 2 11.43 -12.51 -5.90
C THR A 2 11.38 -11.05 -6.35
N ILE A 3 10.23 -10.42 -6.13
CA ILE A 3 10.07 -8.98 -6.37
C ILE A 3 10.91 -8.24 -5.33
N ASN A 4 11.66 -7.22 -5.77
CA ASN A 4 12.40 -6.36 -4.86
C ASN A 4 11.46 -5.27 -4.32
N TYR A 5 10.91 -5.51 -3.15
CA TYR A 5 9.96 -4.58 -2.53
C TYR A 5 10.62 -3.28 -2.07
N ASP A 6 11.89 -3.30 -1.74
CA ASP A 6 12.61 -2.05 -1.38
C ASP A 6 12.66 -1.10 -2.56
N ASP A 7 12.97 -1.60 -3.75
CA ASP A 7 12.95 -0.79 -4.97
C ASP A 7 11.55 -0.31 -5.32
N LEU A 8 10.57 -1.20 -5.22
CA LEU A 8 9.18 -0.89 -5.53
C LEU A 8 8.65 0.24 -4.66
N THR A 9 8.83 0.13 -3.35
CA THR A 9 8.36 1.14 -2.40
C THR A 9 9.07 2.46 -2.60
N LYS A 10 10.37 2.43 -2.86
CA LYS A 10 11.15 3.65 -3.14
C LYS A 10 10.66 4.34 -4.42
N GLN A 11 10.40 3.59 -5.46
CA GLN A 11 9.91 4.16 -6.72
C GLN A 11 8.55 4.84 -6.52
N ILE A 12 7.66 4.25 -5.75
CA ILE A 12 6.36 4.86 -5.46
C ILE A 12 6.53 6.13 -4.62
N LEU A 13 7.37 6.10 -3.59
CA LEU A 13 7.63 7.30 -2.77
C LEU A 13 8.18 8.45 -3.62
N ASP A 14 9.03 8.16 -4.59
CA ASP A 14 9.71 9.16 -5.41
C ASP A 14 8.87 9.61 -6.61
N SER A 15 7.90 8.80 -7.03
CA SER A 15 7.13 9.05 -8.27
C SER A 15 6.12 10.19 -8.16
N ASP A 16 5.67 10.49 -6.96
CA ASP A 16 4.61 11.48 -6.74
C ASP A 16 4.88 12.21 -5.43
N SER A 17 4.92 13.55 -5.49
CA SER A 17 5.16 14.40 -4.32
C SER A 17 4.05 14.29 -3.28
N GLN A 18 2.88 13.80 -3.66
CA GLN A 18 1.73 13.65 -2.76
C GLN A 18 1.81 12.38 -1.91
N VAL A 19 2.67 11.43 -2.25
CA VAL A 19 2.84 10.20 -1.47
C VAL A 19 3.65 10.49 -0.21
N ARG A 20 3.11 10.09 0.95
CA ARG A 20 3.72 10.30 2.27
C ARG A 20 4.38 9.04 2.82
N PHE A 21 3.80 7.88 2.51
CA PHE A 21 4.24 6.57 2.98
C PHE A 21 3.99 5.55 1.88
N ALA A 22 4.93 4.63 1.71
CA ALA A 22 4.74 3.46 0.85
C ALA A 22 5.46 2.27 1.49
N GLY A 23 4.72 1.22 1.80
CA GLY A 23 5.30 0.06 2.47
C GLY A 23 4.56 -1.22 2.15
N VAL A 24 5.29 -2.31 2.19
CA VAL A 24 4.73 -3.66 2.06
C VAL A 24 4.64 -4.27 3.45
N VAL A 25 3.47 -4.79 3.80
CA VAL A 25 3.25 -5.47 5.07
C VAL A 25 2.85 -6.91 4.82
N ASN A 26 3.28 -7.80 5.70
CA ASN A 26 2.90 -9.22 5.63
C ASN A 26 1.64 -9.50 6.46
N SER A 27 1.17 -10.73 6.42
CA SER A 27 -0.05 -11.13 7.13
C SER A 27 0.06 -11.04 8.66
N LYS A 28 1.26 -10.90 9.19
CA LYS A 28 1.50 -10.72 10.63
C LYS A 28 1.53 -9.25 11.03
N GLY A 29 1.34 -8.34 10.08
CA GLY A 29 1.35 -6.90 10.36
C GLY A 29 2.74 -6.29 10.42
N VAL A 30 3.77 -6.99 9.94
CA VAL A 30 5.15 -6.48 9.93
C VAL A 30 5.41 -5.76 8.61
N ILE A 31 6.01 -4.57 8.70
CA ILE A 31 6.49 -3.84 7.53
C ILE A 31 7.77 -4.54 7.05
N VAL A 32 7.70 -5.17 5.88
CA VAL A 32 8.86 -5.89 5.32
C VAL A 32 9.68 -5.04 4.35
N ALA A 33 9.14 -3.92 3.90
CA ALA A 33 9.85 -2.98 3.03
C ALA A 33 9.17 -1.62 3.06
N GLY A 34 9.93 -0.57 2.78
CA GLY A 34 9.41 0.78 2.65
C GLY A 34 9.29 1.53 3.96
N GLY A 35 8.56 2.61 3.93
CA GLY A 35 8.38 3.48 5.09
C GLY A 35 7.89 4.86 4.71
N GLN A 36 8.02 5.78 5.64
CA GLN A 36 7.58 7.16 5.49
C GLN A 36 8.58 7.96 4.67
N LYS A 37 8.07 8.88 3.87
CA LYS A 37 8.90 9.83 3.15
C LYS A 37 9.70 10.67 4.14
N GLU A 38 10.96 10.95 3.81
CA GLU A 38 11.81 11.79 4.65
C GLU A 38 11.38 13.26 4.62
N ASN A 39 11.68 13.99 5.68
CA ASN A 39 11.51 15.44 5.80
C ASN A 39 10.05 15.90 5.72
N ILE A 40 9.10 15.06 6.13
CA ILE A 40 7.70 15.47 6.27
C ILE A 40 7.25 15.32 7.72
N GLU A 41 6.23 16.08 8.10
CA GLU A 41 5.63 15.99 9.41
C GLU A 41 4.99 14.61 9.60
N ARG A 42 5.28 13.99 10.73
CA ARG A 42 4.71 12.70 11.07
C ARG A 42 3.37 12.89 11.77
N LEU A 43 2.30 12.35 11.19
CA LEU A 43 0.94 12.48 11.73
C LEU A 43 0.57 11.38 12.72
N LEU A 44 1.17 10.19 12.59
CA LEU A 44 0.85 9.03 13.42
C LEU A 44 2.07 8.57 14.20
N SER A 45 1.85 8.16 15.45
CA SER A 45 2.88 7.48 16.25
C SER A 45 3.15 6.07 15.70
N ASP A 46 4.20 5.42 16.18
CA ASP A 46 4.48 4.03 15.80
C ASP A 46 3.32 3.09 16.16
N ASP A 47 2.70 3.30 17.32
CA ASP A 47 1.56 2.50 17.76
C ASP A 47 0.35 2.73 16.86
N ASP A 48 0.11 3.98 16.44
CA ASP A 48 -0.97 4.31 15.50
C ASP A 48 -0.75 3.65 14.15
N VAL A 49 0.49 3.63 13.66
CA VAL A 49 0.83 2.95 12.41
C VAL A 49 0.53 1.45 12.50
N LYS A 50 0.93 0.82 13.61
CA LYS A 50 0.63 -0.61 13.84
C LYS A 50 -0.88 -0.86 13.85
N MET A 51 -1.63 0.02 14.48
CA MET A 51 -3.09 -0.09 14.53
C MET A 51 -3.70 0.04 13.13
N SER A 52 -3.22 0.99 12.33
CA SER A 52 -3.72 1.20 10.97
C SER A 52 -3.44 -0.03 10.08
N ILE A 53 -2.29 -0.66 10.25
CA ILE A 53 -1.94 -1.89 9.53
C ILE A 53 -2.89 -3.01 9.91
N HIS A 54 -3.14 -3.15 11.21
CA HIS A 54 -4.07 -4.17 11.72
C HIS A 54 -5.47 -4.01 11.12
N TYR A 55 -5.97 -2.79 11.07
CA TYR A 55 -7.28 -2.50 10.48
C TYR A 55 -7.31 -2.81 8.97
N ALA A 56 -6.24 -2.49 8.26
CA ALA A 56 -6.16 -2.80 6.82
C ALA A 56 -6.20 -4.30 6.57
N LEU A 57 -5.50 -5.09 7.39
CA LEU A 57 -5.51 -6.54 7.29
C LEU A 57 -6.88 -7.13 7.62
N GLN A 58 -7.54 -6.63 8.67
CA GLN A 58 -8.89 -7.06 9.03
C GLN A 58 -9.89 -6.76 7.92
N LYS A 59 -9.82 -5.57 7.34
CA LYS A 59 -10.68 -5.16 6.24
C LYS A 59 -10.52 -6.09 5.05
N ARG A 60 -9.27 -6.41 4.69
CA ARG A 60 -8.98 -7.34 3.62
C ARG A 60 -9.63 -8.70 3.87
N ASP A 61 -9.48 -9.25 5.08
CA ASP A 61 -10.05 -10.55 5.43
C ASP A 61 -11.57 -10.55 5.30
N LEU A 62 -12.21 -9.48 5.76
CA LEU A 62 -13.67 -9.36 5.69
C LEU A 62 -14.16 -9.28 4.23
N TYR A 63 -13.53 -8.44 3.43
CA TYR A 63 -13.96 -8.24 2.04
C TYR A 63 -13.60 -9.41 1.13
N THR A 64 -12.64 -10.25 1.51
CA THR A 64 -12.32 -11.47 0.79
C THR A 64 -13.53 -12.42 0.72
N ASN A 65 -14.43 -12.33 1.68
CA ASN A 65 -15.66 -13.13 1.70
C ASN A 65 -16.59 -12.85 0.52
N LEU A 66 -16.41 -11.73 -0.17
CA LEU A 66 -17.20 -11.35 -1.35
C LEU A 66 -16.53 -11.76 -2.68
N ALA A 67 -15.29 -12.26 -2.62
CA ALA A 67 -14.49 -12.52 -3.83
C ALA A 67 -15.14 -13.57 -4.74
N TYR A 68 -15.88 -14.53 -4.17
CA TYR A 68 -16.53 -15.56 -4.97
C TYR A 68 -17.62 -15.00 -5.91
N ARG A 69 -18.12 -13.81 -5.62
CA ARG A 69 -19.17 -13.16 -6.43
C ARG A 69 -18.63 -12.06 -7.32
N ILE A 70 -17.71 -11.24 -6.82
CA ILE A 70 -17.29 -10.02 -7.50
C ILE A 70 -15.79 -9.97 -7.78
N GLY A 71 -15.06 -11.05 -7.47
CA GLY A 71 -13.61 -11.10 -7.67
C GLY A 71 -12.85 -10.52 -6.49
N TYR A 72 -11.53 -10.67 -6.54
CA TYR A 72 -10.66 -10.20 -5.46
C TYR A 72 -10.58 -8.67 -5.45
N GLU A 73 -10.43 -8.12 -4.25
CA GLU A 73 -10.22 -6.69 -4.07
C GLU A 73 -8.94 -6.24 -4.79
N ARG A 74 -9.04 -5.15 -5.56
CA ARG A 74 -7.89 -4.58 -6.25
C ARG A 74 -7.25 -3.44 -5.48
N SER A 75 -8.07 -2.64 -4.82
CA SER A 75 -7.57 -1.51 -4.03
C SER A 75 -8.65 -1.02 -3.08
N SER A 76 -8.21 -0.30 -2.06
CA SER A 76 -9.10 0.33 -1.10
C SER A 76 -8.57 1.72 -0.79
N ILE A 77 -9.45 2.71 -0.73
CA ILE A 77 -9.09 4.11 -0.47
C ILE A 77 -9.94 4.61 0.70
N THR A 78 -9.29 5.10 1.75
CA THR A 78 -9.96 5.70 2.89
C THR A 78 -9.46 7.13 3.07
N GLU A 79 -10.34 8.10 2.85
CA GLU A 79 -10.00 9.51 2.97
C GLU A 79 -10.25 9.99 4.39
N TYR A 80 -9.21 10.56 5.00
CA TYR A 80 -9.31 11.32 6.25
C TYR A 80 -9.11 12.81 5.92
N GLU A 81 -9.39 13.68 6.85
CA GLU A 81 -9.24 15.11 6.63
C GLU A 81 -7.80 15.53 6.32
N LYS A 82 -6.82 14.87 6.96
CA LYS A 82 -5.40 15.25 6.85
C LYS A 82 -4.56 14.31 6.01
N VAL A 83 -5.06 13.14 5.70
CA VAL A 83 -4.31 12.12 4.97
C VAL A 83 -5.29 11.14 4.33
N THR A 84 -4.90 10.56 3.21
CA THR A 84 -5.64 9.46 2.60
C THR A 84 -4.81 8.19 2.69
N MET A 85 -5.44 7.10 3.08
CA MET A 85 -4.80 5.79 3.18
C MET A 85 -5.32 4.86 2.10
N MET A 86 -4.41 4.15 1.45
CA MET A 86 -4.73 3.23 0.36
C MET A 86 -4.10 1.87 0.65
N SER A 87 -4.79 0.80 0.26
CA SER A 87 -4.25 -0.54 0.35
C SER A 87 -4.46 -1.28 -0.96
N ILE A 88 -3.43 -2.01 -1.39
CA ILE A 88 -3.43 -2.78 -2.63
C ILE A 88 -2.92 -4.19 -2.31
N PRO A 89 -3.77 -5.22 -2.40
CA PRO A 89 -3.29 -6.59 -2.20
C PRO A 89 -2.27 -6.98 -3.27
N ILE A 90 -1.12 -7.49 -2.84
CA ILE A 90 -0.09 -7.98 -3.75
C ILE A 90 -0.30 -9.47 -4.03
N ASN A 91 -0.53 -10.21 -2.96
CA ASN A 91 -0.80 -11.65 -3.00
C ASN A 91 -1.57 -12.05 -1.74
N SER A 92 -1.74 -13.33 -1.48
CA SER A 92 -2.50 -13.82 -0.34
C SER A 92 -1.89 -13.44 1.02
N ASN A 93 -0.60 -13.12 1.06
CA ASN A 93 0.14 -12.89 2.30
C ASN A 93 0.62 -11.46 2.50
N GLU A 94 0.50 -10.60 1.49
CA GLU A 94 1.11 -9.28 1.53
C GLU A 94 0.20 -8.20 0.98
N LEU A 95 0.29 -7.02 1.61
CA LEU A 95 -0.46 -5.82 1.26
C LEU A 95 0.49 -4.67 1.02
N PHE A 96 0.25 -3.91 -0.04
CA PHE A 96 0.95 -2.65 -0.26
C PHE A 96 0.12 -1.53 0.36
N LEU A 97 0.71 -0.82 1.33
CA LEU A 97 0.05 0.30 1.99
C LEU A 97 0.68 1.61 1.54
N ILE A 98 -0.16 2.58 1.22
CA ILE A 98 0.27 3.89 0.77
C ILE A 98 -0.55 4.94 1.53
N SER A 99 0.11 6.01 1.98
CA SER A 99 -0.62 7.19 2.43
C SER A 99 -0.22 8.38 1.58
N THR A 100 -1.17 9.29 1.38
CA THR A 100 -0.98 10.46 0.54
C THR A 100 -1.51 11.71 1.21
N GLU A 101 -1.16 12.87 0.65
CA GLU A 101 -1.85 14.11 0.94
C GLU A 101 -3.32 13.99 0.52
N PRO A 102 -4.23 14.74 1.15
CA PRO A 102 -5.64 14.74 0.74
C PRO A 102 -5.78 15.18 -0.72
N ARG A 103 -6.71 14.55 -1.42
CA ARG A 103 -7.04 14.91 -2.81
C ARG A 103 -5.93 14.62 -3.82
N ALA A 104 -5.03 13.68 -3.52
CA ALA A 104 -4.04 13.22 -4.48
C ALA A 104 -4.72 12.50 -5.66
N GLU A 105 -3.97 12.27 -6.71
CA GLU A 105 -4.47 11.52 -7.89
C GLU A 105 -4.41 10.02 -7.61
N TYR A 106 -5.37 9.51 -6.86
CA TYR A 106 -5.37 8.14 -6.32
C TYR A 106 -5.29 7.08 -7.41
N MET A 107 -6.09 7.23 -8.48
CA MET A 107 -6.10 6.23 -9.55
C MET A 107 -4.77 6.17 -10.28
N LYS A 108 -4.12 7.30 -10.47
CA LYS A 108 -2.80 7.36 -11.10
C LYS A 108 -1.75 6.62 -10.26
N ILE A 109 -1.82 6.81 -8.94
CA ILE A 109 -0.90 6.13 -8.00
C ILE A 109 -1.15 4.62 -8.02
N ILE A 110 -2.41 4.20 -7.98
CA ILE A 110 -2.79 2.78 -8.04
C ILE A 110 -2.30 2.15 -9.35
N ASP A 111 -2.51 2.83 -10.47
CA ASP A 111 -2.06 2.34 -11.78
C ASP A 111 -0.54 2.22 -11.83
N SER A 112 0.18 3.16 -11.22
CA SER A 112 1.64 3.11 -11.12
C SER A 112 2.11 1.88 -10.32
N VAL A 113 1.44 1.57 -9.22
CA VAL A 113 1.76 0.39 -8.41
C VAL A 113 1.57 -0.89 -9.24
N TYR A 114 0.43 -1.02 -9.91
CA TYR A 114 0.18 -2.21 -10.73
C TYR A 114 1.15 -2.33 -11.89
N SER A 115 1.51 -1.22 -12.54
CA SER A 115 2.51 -1.23 -13.60
C SER A 115 3.86 -1.72 -13.11
N LEU A 116 4.31 -1.25 -11.94
CA LEU A 116 5.57 -1.66 -11.35
C LEU A 116 5.55 -3.12 -10.90
N LEU A 117 4.44 -3.59 -10.35
CA LEU A 117 4.27 -4.99 -9.98
C LEU A 117 4.34 -5.90 -11.20
N ASN A 118 3.67 -5.53 -12.29
CA ASN A 118 3.68 -6.30 -13.53
C ASN A 118 5.07 -6.35 -14.16
N LEU A 119 5.80 -5.23 -14.15
CA LEU A 119 7.17 -5.19 -14.64
C LEU A 119 8.10 -6.07 -13.82
N ALA A 120 7.96 -6.05 -12.51
CA ALA A 120 8.73 -6.89 -11.60
C ALA A 120 8.47 -8.38 -11.84
N GLU A 121 7.20 -8.77 -12.00
CA GLU A 121 6.82 -10.14 -12.32
C GLU A 121 7.41 -10.60 -13.66
N ASN A 122 7.31 -9.74 -14.69
CA ASN A 122 7.86 -10.05 -16.01
C ASN A 122 9.37 -10.23 -15.99
N LYS A 123 10.08 -9.52 -15.10
CA LYS A 123 11.52 -9.64 -14.94
C LYS A 123 11.94 -10.84 -14.12
N SER A 124 11.03 -11.47 -13.40
CA SER A 124 11.35 -12.59 -12.53
C SER A 124 11.31 -13.95 -13.24
N ASP A 125 11.03 -13.96 -14.52
CA ASP A 125 11.07 -15.20 -15.33
C ASP A 125 12.49 -15.66 -15.63
#